data_97b2e9cbe8bd27d72e1fef545cfa552e
#
_entry.id   97b2e9cbe8bd27d72e1fef545cfa552e
#
_cell.length_a   1.000
_cell.length_b   1.000
_cell.length_c   1.000
_cell.angle_alpha   90.00
_cell.angle_beta   90.00
_cell.angle_gamma   90.00
#
_symmetry.space_group_name_H-M   'P 1'
#
loop_
_entity.id
_entity.type
_entity.pdbx_description
1 polymer ?
#
loop_
_entity_poly.entity_id
_entity_poly.type
_entity_poly.pdbx_seq_one_letter_code
_entity_poly.pdbx_strand_id
1 'polypeptide(L)'
;APPSAEMISFACAGCHGTLRKGATGPALTPDLTLEKGTLALSAITFNGTPKGMPDWGKQGFFTQEQTDIMAKYLQNEPPAPPEMSLEQMKATWKVFVEPKDRPTEPQTTRNWENYFSVTLRDAGQVAIIDGDTFEIVAKVDTGYAVHISRMSATGRYIYVIGRDGKLALVDLWMEIPTKVAEVQTCYDARSVEVSKYNGELGDFTDKYAIVGCYWPPHFTIMDGQTLEPFKVVGVRGYTSTTNEYVDDPRVAAIVASPYKPEWIVNIKET
;
A
#
# COMPACT_ATOMS: atom_id res chain seq x y z
N ALA A 1 8.13 22.13 -1.93
CA ALA A 1 8.59 22.06 -3.32
C ALA A 1 7.56 21.26 -4.12
N PRO A 2 7.28 21.59 -5.40
CA PRO A 2 6.38 20.77 -6.22
C PRO A 2 6.97 19.36 -6.34
N PRO A 3 6.12 18.32 -6.43
CA PRO A 3 6.60 16.96 -6.59
C PRO A 3 7.42 16.83 -7.89
N SER A 4 8.52 16.07 -7.83
CA SER A 4 9.34 15.81 -9.02
C SER A 4 8.55 14.98 -10.06
N ALA A 5 8.97 15.04 -11.34
CA ALA A 5 8.39 14.19 -12.38
C ALA A 5 8.47 12.70 -12.02
N GLU A 6 9.52 12.29 -11.35
CA GLU A 6 9.69 10.94 -10.82
C GLU A 6 8.61 10.58 -9.79
N MET A 7 8.35 11.43 -8.81
CA MET A 7 7.29 11.22 -7.82
C MET A 7 5.91 11.15 -8.46
N ILE A 8 5.65 12.01 -9.45
CA ILE A 8 4.38 12.01 -10.20
C ILE A 8 4.24 10.72 -11.01
N SER A 9 5.34 10.21 -11.58
CA SER A 9 5.30 8.98 -12.41
C SER A 9 4.90 7.75 -11.60
N PHE A 10 5.15 7.72 -10.29
CA PHE A 10 4.68 6.64 -9.42
C PHE A 10 3.14 6.58 -9.33
N ALA A 11 2.44 7.71 -9.42
CA ALA A 11 0.99 7.70 -9.51
C ALA A 11 0.50 7.06 -10.83
N CYS A 12 1.28 7.15 -11.90
CA CYS A 12 0.99 6.54 -13.20
C CYS A 12 1.27 5.03 -13.21
N ALA A 13 2.19 4.57 -12.37
CA ALA A 13 2.62 3.18 -12.29
C ALA A 13 1.48 2.21 -11.97
N GLY A 14 0.43 2.67 -11.27
CA GLY A 14 -0.76 1.87 -10.99
C GLY A 14 -1.44 1.28 -12.23
N CYS A 15 -1.36 1.97 -13.38
CA CYS A 15 -1.94 1.55 -14.64
C CYS A 15 -0.88 1.16 -15.69
N HIS A 16 0.28 1.82 -15.67
CA HIS A 16 1.29 1.69 -16.72
C HIS A 16 2.48 0.77 -16.33
N GLY A 17 2.47 0.19 -15.13
CA GLY A 17 3.59 -0.58 -14.59
C GLY A 17 4.69 0.31 -14.00
N THR A 18 5.39 -0.21 -13.00
CA THR A 18 6.48 0.51 -12.32
C THR A 18 7.68 0.71 -13.22
N LEU A 19 7.98 -0.27 -14.07
CA LEU A 19 8.99 -0.17 -15.11
C LEU A 19 8.44 0.38 -16.44
N ARG A 20 7.22 0.92 -16.43
CA ARG A 20 6.54 1.47 -17.59
C ARG A 20 6.35 0.49 -18.77
N LYS A 21 6.43 -0.82 -18.51
CA LYS A 21 6.23 -1.88 -19.52
C LYS A 21 4.75 -2.16 -19.84
N GLY A 22 3.82 -1.42 -19.20
CA GLY A 22 2.38 -1.59 -19.33
C GLY A 22 1.81 -2.44 -18.20
N ALA A 23 0.49 -2.34 -18.02
CA ALA A 23 -0.32 -3.16 -17.12
C ALA A 23 -1.79 -3.07 -17.56
N THR A 24 -2.67 -2.45 -16.79
CA THR A 24 -4.04 -2.12 -17.24
C THR A 24 -4.05 -1.00 -18.28
N GLY A 25 -3.05 -0.12 -18.25
CA GLY A 25 -2.75 0.87 -19.27
C GLY A 25 -1.62 0.41 -20.21
N PRO A 26 -1.44 1.06 -21.36
CA PRO A 26 -0.39 0.70 -22.32
C PRO A 26 1.01 0.94 -21.77
N ALA A 27 2.01 0.30 -22.36
CA ALA A 27 3.41 0.57 -22.05
C ALA A 27 3.79 2.04 -22.38
N LEU A 28 4.68 2.59 -21.56
CA LEU A 28 5.25 3.94 -21.69
C LEU A 28 6.79 3.83 -21.78
N THR A 29 7.27 2.85 -22.54
CA THR A 29 8.70 2.67 -22.81
C THR A 29 9.22 3.78 -23.74
N PRO A 30 10.51 4.12 -23.70
CA PRO A 30 11.07 5.24 -24.47
C PRO A 30 10.81 5.14 -25.96
N ASP A 31 10.89 3.96 -26.57
CA ASP A 31 10.59 3.70 -27.97
C ASP A 31 9.17 4.17 -28.35
N LEU A 32 8.16 3.77 -27.57
CA LEU A 32 6.76 4.14 -27.80
C LEU A 32 6.47 5.61 -27.49
N THR A 33 7.09 6.15 -26.45
CA THR A 33 6.85 7.52 -26.02
C THR A 33 7.58 8.55 -26.88
N LEU A 34 8.75 8.20 -27.42
CA LEU A 34 9.46 9.03 -28.43
C LEU A 34 8.70 9.08 -29.76
N GLU A 35 8.18 7.93 -30.22
CA GLU A 35 7.34 7.88 -31.43
C GLU A 35 6.09 8.76 -31.26
N LYS A 36 5.44 8.71 -30.13
CA LYS A 36 4.24 9.52 -29.85
C LYS A 36 4.55 11.02 -29.75
N GLY A 37 5.70 11.37 -29.22
CA GLY A 37 6.18 12.74 -29.09
C GLY A 37 5.60 13.52 -27.91
N THR A 38 6.34 14.56 -27.50
CA THR A 38 6.06 15.33 -26.26
C THR A 38 4.67 15.97 -26.27
N LEU A 39 4.26 16.58 -27.37
CA LEU A 39 2.99 17.31 -27.47
C LEU A 39 1.79 16.38 -27.32
N ALA A 40 1.83 15.21 -27.96
CA ALA A 40 0.75 14.22 -27.84
C ALA A 40 0.69 13.62 -26.45
N LEU A 41 1.83 13.30 -25.83
CA LEU A 41 1.89 12.78 -24.46
C LEU A 41 1.36 13.79 -23.44
N SER A 42 1.75 15.07 -23.57
CA SER A 42 1.24 16.14 -22.71
C SER A 42 -0.28 16.30 -22.87
N ALA A 43 -0.76 16.35 -24.12
CA ALA A 43 -2.19 16.48 -24.39
C ALA A 43 -3.00 15.29 -23.84
N ILE A 44 -2.49 14.05 -23.96
CA ILE A 44 -3.12 12.85 -23.38
C ILE A 44 -3.15 12.93 -21.87
N THR A 45 -2.07 13.32 -21.22
CA THR A 45 -2.00 13.44 -19.77
C THR A 45 -2.93 14.52 -19.25
N PHE A 46 -3.04 15.64 -19.98
CA PHE A 46 -3.92 16.75 -19.58
C PHE A 46 -5.40 16.43 -19.80
N ASN A 47 -5.75 15.91 -20.99
CA ASN A 47 -7.14 15.75 -21.41
C ASN A 47 -7.72 14.35 -21.16
N GLY A 48 -6.88 13.37 -20.81
CA GLY A 48 -7.28 11.98 -20.75
C GLY A 48 -7.60 11.34 -22.10
N THR A 49 -8.15 10.14 -22.07
CA THR A 49 -8.59 9.42 -23.27
C THR A 49 -9.94 8.74 -23.05
N PRO A 50 -10.76 8.52 -24.10
CA PRO A 50 -11.99 7.74 -24.00
C PRO A 50 -11.77 6.27 -23.55
N LYS A 51 -10.53 5.78 -23.63
CA LYS A 51 -10.16 4.41 -23.21
C LYS A 51 -9.79 4.28 -21.73
N GLY A 52 -10.03 5.33 -20.92
CA GLY A 52 -9.91 5.26 -19.46
C GLY A 52 -8.67 5.91 -18.86
N MET A 53 -7.81 6.57 -19.66
CA MET A 53 -6.78 7.45 -19.09
C MET A 53 -7.47 8.67 -18.47
N PRO A 54 -7.29 8.95 -17.18
CA PRO A 54 -7.90 10.11 -16.54
C PRO A 54 -7.39 11.44 -17.13
N ASP A 55 -8.23 12.45 -17.12
CA ASP A 55 -7.95 13.79 -17.58
C ASP A 55 -7.34 14.66 -16.46
N TRP A 56 -6.14 14.27 -16.04
CA TRP A 56 -5.44 14.82 -14.87
C TRP A 56 -5.33 16.35 -14.86
N GLY A 57 -5.11 16.96 -16.05
CA GLY A 57 -5.07 18.41 -16.17
C GLY A 57 -6.43 19.06 -16.00
N LYS A 58 -7.48 18.52 -16.65
CA LYS A 58 -8.85 19.07 -16.52
C LYS A 58 -9.42 18.95 -15.13
N GLN A 59 -9.06 17.90 -14.41
CA GLN A 59 -9.43 17.70 -13.00
C GLN A 59 -8.61 18.57 -12.04
N GLY A 60 -7.62 19.33 -12.53
CA GLY A 60 -6.80 20.22 -11.72
C GLY A 60 -5.70 19.54 -10.91
N PHE A 61 -5.42 18.24 -11.14
CA PHE A 61 -4.31 17.55 -10.48
C PHE A 61 -2.95 18.00 -11.04
N PHE A 62 -2.86 18.29 -12.36
CA PHE A 62 -1.65 18.78 -12.99
C PHE A 62 -1.91 20.07 -13.77
N THR A 63 -0.96 21.00 -13.69
CA THR A 63 -0.92 22.15 -14.59
C THR A 63 -0.45 21.72 -15.98
N GLN A 64 -0.65 22.57 -16.99
CA GLN A 64 -0.11 22.33 -18.33
C GLN A 64 1.42 22.17 -18.31
N GLU A 65 2.12 23.00 -17.56
CA GLU A 65 3.58 22.91 -17.38
C GLU A 65 4.01 21.56 -16.80
N GLN A 66 3.29 21.06 -15.78
CA GLN A 66 3.58 19.75 -15.18
C GLN A 66 3.34 18.60 -16.16
N THR A 67 2.30 18.67 -17.01
CA THR A 67 2.08 17.65 -18.05
C THR A 67 3.15 17.70 -19.14
N ASP A 68 3.68 18.87 -19.48
CA ASP A 68 4.79 19.03 -20.43
C ASP A 68 6.10 18.45 -19.86
N ILE A 69 6.38 18.70 -18.58
CA ILE A 69 7.53 18.11 -17.87
C ILE A 69 7.38 16.58 -17.82
N MET A 70 6.19 16.07 -17.48
CA MET A 70 5.92 14.64 -17.45
C MET A 70 6.10 14.01 -18.84
N ALA A 71 5.59 14.63 -19.88
CA ALA A 71 5.73 14.13 -21.25
C ALA A 71 7.20 13.96 -21.67
N LYS A 72 8.05 14.92 -21.29
CA LYS A 72 9.51 14.83 -21.50
C LYS A 72 10.15 13.73 -20.66
N TYR A 73 9.75 13.62 -19.40
CA TYR A 73 10.26 12.61 -18.48
C TYR A 73 9.96 11.18 -18.96
N LEU A 74 8.75 10.94 -19.48
CA LEU A 74 8.33 9.64 -19.99
C LEU A 74 9.13 9.16 -21.22
N GLN A 75 9.82 10.04 -21.92
CA GLN A 75 10.67 9.71 -23.09
C GLN A 75 12.08 9.24 -22.67
N ASN A 76 12.42 9.31 -21.39
CA ASN A 76 13.66 8.76 -20.87
C ASN A 76 13.43 7.34 -20.35
N GLU A 77 14.51 6.58 -20.16
CA GLU A 77 14.47 5.28 -19.46
C GLU A 77 13.82 5.44 -18.08
N PRO A 78 13.01 4.47 -17.64
CA PRO A 78 12.49 4.49 -16.29
C PRO A 78 13.67 4.47 -15.30
N PRO A 79 13.55 5.16 -14.15
CA PRO A 79 14.57 5.06 -13.13
C PRO A 79 14.71 3.61 -12.67
N ALA A 80 15.91 3.22 -12.29
CA ALA A 80 16.10 1.94 -11.61
C ALA A 80 15.18 1.90 -10.37
N PRO A 81 14.54 0.75 -10.09
CA PRO A 81 13.70 0.62 -8.89
C PRO A 81 14.52 1.01 -7.67
N PRO A 82 14.02 1.95 -6.84
CA PRO A 82 14.67 2.16 -5.56
C PRO A 82 14.57 0.88 -4.74
N GLU A 83 15.67 0.46 -4.16
CA GLU A 83 15.67 -0.66 -3.23
C GLU A 83 14.97 -0.25 -1.93
N MET A 84 14.25 -1.20 -1.32
CA MET A 84 13.75 -1.08 0.02
C MET A 84 14.26 -2.28 0.81
N SER A 85 15.46 -2.13 1.37
CA SER A 85 16.08 -3.15 2.20
C SER A 85 15.44 -3.23 3.58
N LEU A 86 15.68 -4.35 4.26
CA LEU A 86 15.24 -4.52 5.65
C LEU A 86 15.80 -3.42 6.57
N GLU A 87 17.05 -2.99 6.33
CA GLU A 87 17.70 -1.92 7.10
C GLU A 87 17.00 -0.58 6.87
N GLN A 88 16.67 -0.26 5.63
CA GLN A 88 15.92 0.96 5.29
C GLN A 88 14.52 0.95 5.94
N MET A 89 13.84 -0.20 5.96
CA MET A 89 12.56 -0.35 6.67
C MET A 89 12.74 -0.11 8.17
N LYS A 90 13.72 -0.77 8.79
CA LYS A 90 14.02 -0.60 10.23
C LYS A 90 14.36 0.83 10.61
N ALA A 91 14.99 1.58 9.72
CA ALA A 91 15.28 3.00 9.94
C ALA A 91 14.01 3.89 10.03
N THR A 92 12.88 3.42 9.48
CA THR A 92 11.59 4.13 9.53
C THR A 92 10.65 3.60 10.60
N TRP A 93 10.94 2.43 11.15
CA TRP A 93 10.12 1.76 12.14
C TRP A 93 10.05 2.53 13.44
N LYS A 94 8.82 2.70 13.96
CA LYS A 94 8.54 3.42 15.21
C LYS A 94 7.46 2.70 15.99
N VAL A 95 7.71 2.52 17.28
CA VAL A 95 6.71 2.11 18.26
C VAL A 95 6.37 3.34 19.10
N PHE A 96 5.12 3.78 19.09
CA PHE A 96 4.64 4.93 19.86
C PHE A 96 4.17 4.53 21.26
N VAL A 97 3.61 3.30 21.35
CA VAL A 97 3.20 2.69 22.61
C VAL A 97 3.69 1.25 22.62
N GLU A 98 4.61 0.94 23.51
CA GLU A 98 5.16 -0.41 23.62
C GLU A 98 4.06 -1.41 24.01
N PRO A 99 4.09 -2.67 23.53
CA PRO A 99 3.06 -3.67 23.85
C PRO A 99 2.79 -3.84 25.34
N LYS A 100 3.83 -3.75 26.18
CA LYS A 100 3.72 -3.85 27.65
C LYS A 100 2.99 -2.66 28.29
N ASP A 101 2.95 -1.51 27.61
CA ASP A 101 2.35 -0.27 28.10
C ASP A 101 0.93 -0.06 27.53
N ARG A 102 0.46 -0.98 26.66
CA ARG A 102 -0.89 -0.97 26.10
C ARG A 102 -1.90 -1.54 27.12
N PRO A 103 -3.18 -1.15 27.02
CA PRO A 103 -4.21 -1.67 27.90
C PRO A 103 -4.27 -3.21 27.86
N THR A 104 -4.46 -3.85 29.00
CA THR A 104 -4.71 -5.29 29.11
C THR A 104 -6.17 -5.65 28.93
N GLU A 105 -7.06 -4.65 28.99
CA GLU A 105 -8.50 -4.72 28.76
C GLU A 105 -8.98 -3.43 28.07
N PRO A 106 -10.12 -3.43 27.36
CA PRO A 106 -10.64 -2.24 26.70
C PRO A 106 -10.87 -1.09 27.69
N GLN A 107 -10.31 0.08 27.41
CA GLN A 107 -10.49 1.30 28.21
C GLN A 107 -11.75 2.09 27.79
N THR A 108 -12.30 1.82 26.62
CA THR A 108 -13.53 2.44 26.15
C THR A 108 -14.76 1.83 26.85
N THR A 109 -15.77 2.66 27.08
CA THR A 109 -17.11 2.21 27.54
C THR A 109 -18.03 1.82 26.37
N ARG A 110 -17.60 2.04 25.13
CA ARG A 110 -18.33 1.70 23.92
C ARG A 110 -18.19 0.22 23.59
N ASN A 111 -19.08 -0.30 22.79
CA ASN A 111 -18.98 -1.65 22.23
C ASN A 111 -17.92 -1.69 21.10
N TRP A 112 -16.64 -1.77 21.49
CA TRP A 112 -15.51 -1.78 20.55
C TRP A 112 -15.55 -2.96 19.56
N GLU A 113 -16.20 -4.06 19.90
CA GLU A 113 -16.37 -5.22 19.01
C GLU A 113 -17.27 -4.89 17.81
N ASN A 114 -18.09 -3.84 17.90
CA ASN A 114 -18.90 -3.33 16.80
C ASN A 114 -18.28 -2.09 16.11
N TYR A 115 -16.99 -1.82 16.34
CA TYR A 115 -16.29 -0.78 15.60
C TYR A 115 -16.01 -1.24 14.16
N PHE A 116 -16.10 -0.32 13.22
CA PHE A 116 -15.63 -0.52 11.86
C PHE A 116 -14.75 0.65 11.41
N SER A 117 -13.89 0.37 10.45
CA SER A 117 -12.95 1.35 9.92
C SER A 117 -13.32 1.77 8.51
N VAL A 118 -13.19 3.05 8.24
CA VAL A 118 -13.36 3.65 6.91
C VAL A 118 -12.08 4.34 6.49
N THR A 119 -11.53 3.92 5.35
CA THR A 119 -10.36 4.56 4.77
C THR A 119 -10.73 5.93 4.18
N LEU A 120 -10.14 6.98 4.71
CA LEU A 120 -10.25 8.34 4.20
C LEU A 120 -9.03 8.62 3.31
N ARG A 121 -9.10 8.10 2.08
CA ARG A 121 -7.98 7.99 1.16
C ARG A 121 -7.20 9.30 0.99
N ASP A 122 -7.90 10.35 0.61
CA ASP A 122 -7.29 11.63 0.25
C ASP A 122 -6.87 12.45 1.48
N ALA A 123 -7.47 12.16 2.64
CA ALA A 123 -7.08 12.75 3.91
C ALA A 123 -5.87 12.06 4.56
N GLY A 124 -5.46 10.88 4.06
CA GLY A 124 -4.37 10.11 4.68
C GLY A 124 -4.72 9.51 6.03
N GLN A 125 -6.00 9.24 6.29
CA GLN A 125 -6.53 8.84 7.58
C GLN A 125 -7.37 7.56 7.49
N VAL A 126 -7.54 6.91 8.64
CA VAL A 126 -8.63 5.96 8.87
C VAL A 126 -9.58 6.55 9.90
N ALA A 127 -10.88 6.50 9.62
CA ALA A 127 -11.91 6.81 10.61
C ALA A 127 -12.37 5.52 11.29
N ILE A 128 -12.48 5.54 12.60
CA ILE A 128 -13.08 4.48 13.40
C ILE A 128 -14.49 4.94 13.76
N ILE A 129 -15.48 4.12 13.45
CA ILE A 129 -16.89 4.42 13.61
C ILE A 129 -17.48 3.39 14.57
N ASP A 130 -18.23 3.86 15.54
CA ASP A 130 -19.03 3.05 16.45
C ASP A 130 -20.28 2.54 15.70
N GLY A 131 -20.40 1.23 15.54
CA GLY A 131 -21.49 0.60 14.80
C GLY A 131 -22.85 0.64 15.51
N ASP A 132 -22.87 0.92 16.81
CA ASP A 132 -24.12 1.06 17.59
C ASP A 132 -24.70 2.49 17.49
N THR A 133 -23.82 3.51 17.49
CA THR A 133 -24.24 4.92 17.49
C THR A 133 -24.02 5.63 16.16
N PHE A 134 -23.24 5.05 15.24
CA PHE A 134 -22.79 5.63 13.97
C PHE A 134 -21.94 6.91 14.13
N GLU A 135 -21.39 7.13 15.31
CA GLU A 135 -20.50 8.25 15.59
C GLU A 135 -19.06 7.92 15.18
N ILE A 136 -18.34 8.93 14.71
CA ILE A 136 -16.89 8.81 14.49
C ILE A 136 -16.21 8.89 15.86
N VAL A 137 -15.60 7.79 16.28
CA VAL A 137 -14.88 7.71 17.55
C VAL A 137 -13.48 8.31 17.45
N ALA A 138 -12.81 8.06 16.31
CA ALA A 138 -11.47 8.60 16.04
C ALA A 138 -11.23 8.78 14.54
N LYS A 139 -10.34 9.73 14.21
CA LYS A 139 -9.65 9.82 12.91
C LYS A 139 -8.17 9.76 13.17
N VAL A 140 -7.50 8.77 12.58
CA VAL A 140 -6.09 8.47 12.84
C VAL A 140 -5.27 8.67 11.57
N ASP A 141 -4.22 9.49 11.63
CA ASP A 141 -3.27 9.68 10.52
C ASP A 141 -2.45 8.42 10.31
N THR A 142 -2.52 7.82 9.13
CA THR A 142 -1.91 6.52 8.85
C THR A 142 -0.99 6.49 7.63
N GLY A 143 -0.95 7.54 6.82
CA GLY A 143 -0.11 7.62 5.63
C GLY A 143 -0.80 8.33 4.48
N TYR A 144 -0.22 8.25 3.28
CA TYR A 144 -0.77 8.88 2.09
C TYR A 144 -1.60 7.88 1.27
N ALA A 145 -2.72 8.36 0.72
CA ALA A 145 -3.62 7.58 -0.12
C ALA A 145 -4.00 6.24 0.52
N VAL A 146 -4.54 6.29 1.75
CA VAL A 146 -4.95 5.11 2.53
C VAL A 146 -5.81 4.19 1.69
N HIS A 147 -5.42 2.91 1.62
CA HIS A 147 -5.99 1.98 0.65
C HIS A 147 -6.75 0.83 1.29
N ILE A 148 -6.16 0.20 2.28
CA ILE A 148 -6.77 -0.93 2.98
C ILE A 148 -6.60 -0.75 4.48
N SER A 149 -7.65 -1.07 5.23
CA SER A 149 -7.61 -1.37 6.65
C SER A 149 -7.99 -2.83 6.86
N ARG A 150 -7.21 -3.54 7.68
CA ARG A 150 -7.42 -4.95 7.98
C ARG A 150 -7.52 -5.14 9.49
N MET A 151 -8.62 -5.75 9.93
CA MET A 151 -8.82 -6.10 11.33
C MET A 151 -7.88 -7.24 11.72
N SER A 152 -7.31 -7.18 12.92
CA SER A 152 -6.58 -8.28 13.53
C SER A 152 -7.49 -9.49 13.78
N ALA A 153 -6.91 -10.66 14.01
CA ALA A 153 -7.69 -11.87 14.27
C ALA A 153 -8.46 -11.78 15.61
N THR A 154 -7.88 -11.07 16.61
CA THR A 154 -8.54 -10.80 17.89
C THR A 154 -9.57 -9.67 17.82
N GLY A 155 -9.61 -8.90 16.73
CA GLY A 155 -10.46 -7.71 16.62
C GLY A 155 -9.87 -6.46 17.31
N ARG A 156 -8.81 -6.60 18.11
CA ARG A 156 -8.24 -5.49 18.87
C ARG A 156 -7.55 -4.44 18.02
N TYR A 157 -6.81 -4.87 16.99
CA TYR A 157 -5.99 -3.97 16.18
C TYR A 157 -6.53 -3.79 14.77
N ILE A 158 -6.23 -2.63 14.19
CA ILE A 158 -6.43 -2.39 12.76
C ILE A 158 -5.08 -2.07 12.13
N TYR A 159 -4.73 -2.85 11.10
CA TYR A 159 -3.56 -2.63 10.24
C TYR A 159 -3.99 -1.80 9.04
N VAL A 160 -3.42 -0.62 8.89
CA VAL A 160 -3.80 0.33 7.85
C VAL A 160 -2.62 0.58 6.92
N ILE A 161 -2.80 0.29 5.64
CA ILE A 161 -1.77 0.50 4.62
C ILE A 161 -2.15 1.65 3.69
N GLY A 162 -1.21 2.58 3.50
CA GLY A 162 -1.27 3.60 2.47
C GLY A 162 -0.63 3.14 1.17
N ARG A 163 -0.98 3.79 0.07
CA ARG A 163 -0.31 3.55 -1.21
C ARG A 163 1.15 3.99 -1.22
N ASP A 164 1.52 4.86 -0.31
CA ASP A 164 2.91 5.23 -0.05
C ASP A 164 3.74 4.11 0.59
N GLY A 165 3.14 2.95 0.85
CA GLY A 165 3.80 1.79 1.47
C GLY A 165 3.98 1.89 2.98
N LYS A 166 3.40 2.90 3.64
CA LYS A 166 3.41 3.04 5.09
C LYS A 166 2.33 2.15 5.70
N LEU A 167 2.74 1.27 6.63
CA LEU A 167 1.84 0.50 7.50
C LEU A 167 1.74 1.18 8.85
N ALA A 168 0.52 1.37 9.33
CA ALA A 168 0.19 1.85 10.67
C ALA A 168 -0.63 0.80 11.42
N LEU A 169 -0.35 0.66 12.72
CA LEU A 169 -1.11 -0.18 13.64
C LEU A 169 -1.91 0.71 14.60
N VAL A 170 -3.22 0.52 14.63
CA VAL A 170 -4.15 1.23 15.51
C VAL A 170 -4.69 0.28 16.56
N ASP A 171 -4.60 0.63 17.85
CA ASP A 171 -5.15 -0.14 18.98
C ASP A 171 -6.54 0.40 19.34
N LEU A 172 -7.56 -0.44 19.23
CA LEU A 172 -8.96 -0.10 19.53
C LEU A 172 -9.27 -0.18 21.03
N TRP A 173 -8.41 -0.78 21.83
CA TRP A 173 -8.60 -0.89 23.29
C TRP A 173 -8.19 0.35 24.06
N MET A 174 -7.47 1.27 23.42
CA MET A 174 -7.18 2.58 24.01
C MET A 174 -8.50 3.35 24.24
N GLU A 175 -8.53 4.26 25.19
CA GLU A 175 -9.71 5.11 25.48
C GLU A 175 -10.24 5.78 24.21
N ILE A 176 -9.33 6.26 23.38
CA ILE A 176 -9.58 6.71 22.00
C ILE A 176 -8.67 5.87 21.09
N PRO A 177 -9.20 5.19 20.05
CA PRO A 177 -8.39 4.43 19.12
C PRO A 177 -7.17 5.21 18.63
N THR A 178 -5.98 4.67 18.85
CA THR A 178 -4.71 5.39 18.70
C THR A 178 -3.71 4.58 17.91
N LYS A 179 -2.92 5.26 17.07
CA LYS A 179 -1.79 4.64 16.37
C LYS A 179 -0.67 4.30 17.35
N VAL A 180 -0.32 3.02 17.43
CA VAL A 180 0.67 2.49 18.39
C VAL A 180 2.00 2.11 17.75
N ALA A 181 2.03 1.88 16.44
CA ALA A 181 3.26 1.64 15.68
C ALA A 181 3.11 2.03 14.21
N GLU A 182 4.22 2.27 13.53
CA GLU A 182 4.27 2.47 12.08
C GLU A 182 5.62 2.03 11.49
N VAL A 183 5.60 1.67 10.20
CA VAL A 183 6.80 1.35 9.43
C VAL A 183 6.57 1.61 7.95
N GLN A 184 7.61 2.07 7.23
CA GLN A 184 7.62 2.16 5.77
C GLN A 184 8.08 0.82 5.20
N THR A 185 7.25 0.14 4.41
CA THR A 185 7.57 -1.20 3.88
C THR A 185 8.00 -1.18 2.42
N CYS A 186 7.55 -0.18 1.66
CA CYS A 186 7.85 0.00 0.24
C CYS A 186 7.38 1.39 -0.23
N TYR A 187 7.35 1.61 -1.55
CA TYR A 187 6.92 2.88 -2.14
C TYR A 187 5.53 2.82 -2.79
N ASP A 188 5.00 1.64 -3.04
CA ASP A 188 3.60 1.41 -3.43
C ASP A 188 3.12 0.07 -2.87
N ALA A 189 2.20 0.09 -1.91
CA ALA A 189 1.61 -1.10 -1.30
C ALA A 189 0.13 -1.21 -1.60
N ARG A 190 -0.37 -2.47 -1.62
CA ARG A 190 -1.76 -2.75 -1.94
C ARG A 190 -2.44 -3.73 -1.00
N SER A 191 -1.71 -4.45 -0.21
CA SER A 191 -2.30 -5.46 0.67
C SER A 191 -1.55 -5.55 1.98
N VAL A 192 -2.31 -5.82 3.02
CA VAL A 192 -1.84 -6.15 4.35
C VAL A 192 -2.70 -7.29 4.90
N GLU A 193 -2.09 -8.21 5.61
CA GLU A 193 -2.80 -9.27 6.30
C GLU A 193 -2.06 -9.60 7.61
N VAL A 194 -2.75 -10.29 8.52
CA VAL A 194 -2.22 -10.72 9.81
C VAL A 194 -2.45 -12.22 9.99
N SER A 195 -1.58 -12.89 10.74
CA SER A 195 -1.71 -14.31 11.02
C SER A 195 -2.95 -14.59 11.89
N LYS A 196 -3.69 -15.66 11.52
CA LYS A 196 -5.01 -15.99 12.12
C LYS A 196 -5.08 -17.40 12.68
N TYR A 197 -4.10 -18.25 12.37
CA TYR A 197 -4.16 -19.65 12.78
C TYR A 197 -3.97 -19.79 14.29
N ASN A 198 -4.85 -20.58 14.89
CA ASN A 198 -4.72 -21.10 16.25
C ASN A 198 -5.15 -22.58 16.25
N GLY A 199 -4.25 -23.50 16.51
CA GLY A 199 -4.51 -24.93 16.44
C GLY A 199 -3.33 -25.79 16.82
N GLU A 200 -3.29 -27.04 16.34
CA GLU A 200 -2.30 -28.05 16.73
C GLU A 200 -0.84 -27.63 16.48
N LEU A 201 -0.59 -26.78 15.49
CA LEU A 201 0.77 -26.30 15.16
C LEU A 201 1.19 -25.07 15.99
N GLY A 202 0.34 -24.63 16.89
CA GLY A 202 0.56 -23.49 17.79
C GLY A 202 -0.43 -22.35 17.57
N ASP A 203 -0.36 -21.35 18.43
CA ASP A 203 -1.12 -20.11 18.32
C ASP A 203 -0.28 -19.05 17.61
N PHE A 204 -0.76 -18.64 16.44
CA PHE A 204 -0.18 -17.57 15.62
C PHE A 204 -1.11 -16.35 15.53
N THR A 205 -2.16 -16.30 16.34
CA THR A 205 -3.13 -15.19 16.35
C THR A 205 -2.43 -13.85 16.57
N ASP A 206 -2.55 -12.94 15.59
CA ASP A 206 -1.95 -11.59 15.60
C ASP A 206 -0.42 -11.55 15.82
N LYS A 207 0.26 -12.69 15.66
CA LYS A 207 1.70 -12.79 15.92
C LYS A 207 2.56 -12.17 14.83
N TYR A 208 2.12 -12.27 13.60
CA TYR A 208 2.84 -11.78 12.42
C TYR A 208 1.92 -10.96 11.53
N ALA A 209 2.46 -9.88 10.96
CA ALA A 209 1.84 -9.14 9.88
C ALA A 209 2.65 -9.28 8.59
N ILE A 210 1.98 -9.18 7.44
CA ILE A 210 2.59 -9.25 6.11
C ILE A 210 2.03 -8.14 5.24
N VAL A 211 2.91 -7.42 4.54
CA VAL A 211 2.55 -6.36 3.58
C VAL A 211 3.01 -6.77 2.19
N GLY A 212 2.11 -6.68 1.22
CA GLY A 212 2.39 -6.89 -0.19
C GLY A 212 2.61 -5.60 -0.93
N CYS A 213 3.72 -5.52 -1.63
CA CYS A 213 4.21 -4.35 -2.32
C CYS A 213 4.16 -4.51 -3.84
N TYR A 214 3.81 -3.41 -4.52
CA TYR A 214 3.94 -3.27 -5.96
C TYR A 214 5.35 -2.78 -6.32
N TRP A 215 5.93 -1.93 -5.46
CA TRP A 215 7.17 -1.26 -5.76
C TRP A 215 8.04 -1.03 -4.52
N PRO A 216 9.25 -1.61 -4.44
CA PRO A 216 9.70 -2.73 -5.29
C PRO A 216 8.82 -3.99 -5.09
N PRO A 217 8.78 -4.93 -6.06
CA PRO A 217 7.95 -6.13 -5.99
C PRO A 217 8.48 -7.11 -4.94
N HIS A 218 7.90 -7.05 -3.75
CA HIS A 218 8.22 -7.93 -2.63
C HIS A 218 7.05 -8.02 -1.65
N PHE A 219 7.16 -8.89 -0.69
CA PHE A 219 6.38 -8.80 0.55
C PHE A 219 7.31 -8.80 1.77
N THR A 220 6.85 -8.11 2.80
CA THR A 220 7.58 -7.96 4.06
C THR A 220 6.81 -8.64 5.18
N ILE A 221 7.50 -9.46 5.97
CA ILE A 221 6.96 -10.09 7.19
C ILE A 221 7.55 -9.37 8.40
N MET A 222 6.69 -9.10 9.37
CA MET A 222 7.00 -8.32 10.56
C MET A 222 6.28 -8.87 11.79
N ASP A 223 6.72 -8.44 12.96
CA ASP A 223 6.00 -8.68 14.20
C ASP A 223 4.60 -8.02 14.15
N GLY A 224 3.58 -8.73 14.56
CA GLY A 224 2.19 -8.28 14.45
C GLY A 224 1.82 -7.18 15.44
N GLN A 225 2.56 -7.01 16.51
CA GLN A 225 2.24 -6.02 17.55
C GLN A 225 3.14 -4.80 17.55
N THR A 226 4.40 -4.97 17.16
CA THR A 226 5.36 -3.86 17.10
C THR A 226 5.58 -3.33 15.69
N LEU A 227 5.21 -4.10 14.66
CA LEU A 227 5.53 -3.89 13.26
C LEU A 227 7.04 -3.92 12.97
N GLU A 228 7.87 -4.51 13.84
CA GLU A 228 9.29 -4.69 13.55
C GLU A 228 9.46 -5.59 12.32
N PRO A 229 10.04 -5.09 11.22
CA PRO A 229 10.24 -5.91 10.04
C PRO A 229 11.44 -6.82 10.23
N PHE A 230 11.30 -8.10 9.88
CA PHE A 230 12.39 -9.07 10.01
C PHE A 230 12.66 -9.90 8.76
N LYS A 231 11.75 -9.89 7.77
CA LYS A 231 11.92 -10.65 6.53
C LYS A 231 11.36 -9.90 5.34
N VAL A 232 12.18 -9.76 4.30
CA VAL A 232 11.77 -9.27 2.98
C VAL A 232 11.93 -10.41 1.99
N VAL A 233 10.91 -10.64 1.17
CA VAL A 233 10.90 -11.68 0.16
C VAL A 233 10.57 -11.06 -1.19
N GLY A 234 11.57 -10.98 -2.07
CA GLY A 234 11.37 -10.56 -3.45
C GLY A 234 10.48 -11.54 -4.20
N VAL A 235 9.63 -11.03 -5.06
CA VAL A 235 8.76 -11.86 -5.88
C VAL A 235 9.11 -11.72 -7.36
N ARG A 236 8.93 -12.82 -8.10
CA ARG A 236 9.01 -12.85 -9.56
C ARG A 236 7.74 -13.48 -10.09
N GLY A 237 7.18 -12.89 -11.11
CA GLY A 237 6.05 -13.45 -11.84
C GLY A 237 6.53 -14.42 -12.91
N TYR A 238 5.68 -15.38 -13.26
CA TYR A 238 5.90 -16.29 -14.37
C TYR A 238 4.66 -16.34 -15.23
N THR A 239 4.79 -16.00 -16.51
CA THR A 239 3.67 -16.10 -17.44
C THR A 239 3.75 -17.42 -18.22
N SER A 240 2.72 -18.24 -18.09
CA SER A 240 2.59 -19.48 -18.85
C SER A 240 2.34 -19.25 -20.35
N THR A 241 1.93 -18.06 -20.74
CA THR A 241 1.66 -17.71 -22.13
C THR A 241 2.94 -17.61 -22.97
N THR A 242 4.00 -17.03 -22.37
CA THR A 242 5.30 -16.84 -23.04
C THR A 242 6.40 -17.74 -22.47
N ASN A 243 6.16 -18.46 -21.36
CA ASN A 243 7.15 -19.22 -20.59
C ASN A 243 8.31 -18.35 -20.09
N GLU A 244 8.02 -17.09 -19.72
CA GLU A 244 9.02 -16.14 -19.28
C GLU A 244 8.73 -15.63 -17.87
N TYR A 245 9.79 -15.23 -17.15
CA TYR A 245 9.64 -14.49 -15.90
C TYR A 245 9.35 -13.02 -16.18
N VAL A 246 8.42 -12.47 -15.39
CA VAL A 246 8.07 -11.05 -15.41
C VAL A 246 8.87 -10.35 -14.31
N ASP A 247 9.60 -9.31 -14.67
CA ASP A 247 10.45 -8.56 -13.74
C ASP A 247 9.69 -7.51 -12.91
N ASP A 248 8.42 -7.26 -13.24
CA ASP A 248 7.56 -6.29 -12.55
C ASP A 248 6.24 -6.91 -12.07
N PRO A 249 6.27 -8.03 -11.33
CA PRO A 249 5.07 -8.60 -10.74
C PRO A 249 4.63 -7.73 -9.55
N ARG A 250 3.36 -7.84 -9.18
CA ARG A 250 2.78 -7.04 -8.10
C ARG A 250 2.10 -7.95 -7.08
N VAL A 251 2.41 -7.79 -5.81
CA VAL A 251 1.68 -8.49 -4.74
C VAL A 251 0.36 -7.79 -4.50
N ALA A 252 -0.70 -8.28 -5.14
CA ALA A 252 -1.99 -7.63 -5.22
C ALA A 252 -2.90 -7.90 -4.02
N ALA A 253 -2.84 -9.11 -3.48
CA ALA A 253 -3.63 -9.52 -2.33
C ALA A 253 -2.90 -10.55 -1.49
N ILE A 254 -3.20 -10.55 -0.19
CA ILE A 254 -2.72 -11.55 0.76
C ILE A 254 -3.90 -11.95 1.63
N VAL A 255 -4.04 -13.26 1.87
CA VAL A 255 -5.07 -13.82 2.74
C VAL A 255 -4.43 -14.80 3.71
N ALA A 256 -4.71 -14.66 5.00
CA ALA A 256 -4.31 -15.62 6.02
C ALA A 256 -5.30 -16.79 6.07
N SER A 257 -4.77 -18.01 6.14
CA SER A 257 -5.59 -19.19 6.41
C SER A 257 -5.90 -19.30 7.91
N PRO A 258 -7.18 -19.48 8.31
CA PRO A 258 -7.50 -19.79 9.69
C PRO A 258 -7.29 -21.28 10.02
N TYR A 259 -7.04 -22.12 9.02
CA TYR A 259 -6.90 -23.57 9.17
C TYR A 259 -5.47 -24.06 9.20
N LYS A 260 -4.53 -23.23 8.76
CA LYS A 260 -3.08 -23.51 8.72
C LYS A 260 -2.28 -22.24 8.95
N PRO A 261 -1.07 -22.31 9.51
CA PRO A 261 -0.21 -21.14 9.68
C PRO A 261 0.42 -20.69 8.35
N GLU A 262 -0.42 -20.35 7.39
CA GLU A 262 -0.06 -20.05 6.00
C GLU A 262 -0.72 -18.75 5.54
N TRP A 263 -0.05 -18.04 4.63
CA TRP A 263 -0.62 -16.99 3.82
C TRP A 263 -0.69 -17.41 2.36
N ILE A 264 -1.76 -17.06 1.70
CA ILE A 264 -1.91 -17.16 0.26
C ILE A 264 -1.59 -15.78 -0.31
N VAL A 265 -0.57 -15.70 -1.15
CA VAL A 265 -0.12 -14.46 -1.79
C VAL A 265 -0.55 -14.49 -3.26
N ASN A 266 -1.35 -13.53 -3.66
CA ASN A 266 -1.75 -13.35 -5.05
C ASN A 266 -0.76 -12.38 -5.72
N ILE A 267 -0.11 -12.86 -6.77
CA ILE A 267 0.80 -12.07 -7.60
C ILE A 267 0.10 -11.83 -8.94
N LYS A 268 -0.04 -10.59 -9.34
CA LYS A 268 -0.60 -10.21 -10.63
C LYS A 268 0.48 -9.71 -11.59
N GLU A 269 0.14 -9.53 -12.85
CA GLU A 269 1.05 -9.27 -13.95
C GLU A 269 1.99 -10.48 -14.20
N THR A 270 1.41 -11.70 -14.13
CA THR A 270 2.10 -12.96 -14.38
C THR A 270 1.45 -13.68 -15.56
#